data_11ffc90dad022f5fd867ae4e286c605b
#
_entry.id   11ffc90dad022f5fd867ae4e286c605b
#
_cell.length_a   1.000
_cell.length_b   1.000
_cell.length_c   1.000
_cell.angle_alpha   90.00
_cell.angle_beta   90.00
_cell.angle_gamma   90.00
#
_symmetry.space_group_name_H-M   'P 1'
#
loop_
_entity.id
_entity.type
_entity.pdbx_description
1 polymer ?
#
loop_
_entity_poly.entity_id
_entity_poly.type
_entity_poly.pdbx_seq_one_letter_code
_entity_poly.pdbx_strand_id
1 'polypeptide(L)'
;MSCLNKISATRHLGYFSVVAVASLVFLALNVLTTIKGDDIIYMFISDSSPLTPVRTLHDVAVSMHNHYLTTNGRLANLLAQLFAAFAGKSVFNVANTMVFAMFIMLVSQFVSRKLLAVYPALTAMFVMLFAPVPGETMLWLTGSCNYMWSLTMSLAWALALLHPRLASRQSPLHITLLIVASVLAGSMNESVTATVLLGMVLFFALNRQRASRTVIIMLTAYAAGVALVLASPGAWLRFANGSDMPKDISLLQMLTSRVTRLLRQSQPIVLPYAAAAYGCWRIVRHRRSKQLPTSPQACLFAAAIVVMLIFGLNAQRPYFALATFSFIAIAHAAAQTINSRPALRHATTVAAVVLCFVPMPAAISSMITARFTDEAVTRAIKSAPAQCVLPAPSAPKPSRFVMDNIYNSAHYHSYAEFYCALYGKSNVCFLPSDIYARYTSPTPLLHDAVQLPYDSSDTAAPAAYALPNVQATIVPISPQLTTTGFAGMHIANVEARCTSRWQQIKMFFYGSLSDYRNYYTYHFTHQGTTYLILPPVSPDIDRIDIFIKPHRPASAPSDTITLTRLTGK
;
A
#
# COMPACT_ATOMS: atom_id res chain seq x y z
N MET A 1 -39.87 7.83 -33.10
CA MET A 1 -38.68 8.47 -32.48
C MET A 1 -38.81 8.74 -30.97
N SER A 2 -39.99 9.07 -30.40
CA SER A 2 -40.12 9.44 -28.96
C SER A 2 -39.89 8.27 -27.97
N CYS A 3 -40.29 7.05 -28.29
CA CYS A 3 -40.18 5.90 -27.38
C CYS A 3 -38.74 5.38 -27.24
N LEU A 4 -37.98 5.35 -28.34
CA LEU A 4 -36.56 4.96 -28.32
C LEU A 4 -35.68 5.95 -27.57
N ASN A 5 -36.01 7.26 -27.67
CA ASN A 5 -35.30 8.30 -26.90
C ASN A 5 -35.60 8.20 -25.39
N LYS A 6 -36.84 7.89 -24.99
CA LYS A 6 -37.22 7.67 -23.59
C LYS A 6 -36.50 6.44 -23.00
N ILE A 7 -36.44 5.33 -23.73
CA ILE A 7 -35.75 4.10 -23.29
C ILE A 7 -34.22 4.33 -23.15
N SER A 8 -33.61 5.11 -24.05
CA SER A 8 -32.20 5.49 -23.96
C SER A 8 -31.95 6.38 -22.74
N ALA A 9 -32.74 7.39 -22.50
CA ALA A 9 -32.63 8.29 -21.36
C ALA A 9 -32.77 7.56 -20.01
N THR A 10 -33.75 6.64 -19.90
CA THR A 10 -33.94 5.85 -18.67
C THR A 10 -32.76 4.91 -18.38
N ARG A 11 -32.13 4.35 -19.41
CA ARG A 11 -30.95 3.51 -19.26
C ARG A 11 -29.72 4.29 -18.78
N HIS A 12 -29.50 5.49 -19.32
CA HIS A 12 -28.43 6.39 -18.88
C HIS A 12 -28.65 6.84 -17.44
N LEU A 13 -29.89 7.18 -17.09
CA LEU A 13 -30.27 7.56 -15.72
C LEU A 13 -29.91 6.43 -14.73
N GLY A 14 -30.28 5.18 -15.01
CA GLY A 14 -29.95 4.05 -14.15
C GLY A 14 -28.44 3.82 -13.98
N TYR A 15 -27.65 4.01 -15.04
CA TYR A 15 -26.17 3.94 -14.96
C TYR A 15 -25.61 4.99 -14.00
N PHE A 16 -25.95 6.25 -14.21
CA PHE A 16 -25.45 7.36 -13.38
C PHE A 16 -25.99 7.33 -11.95
N SER A 17 -27.23 6.84 -11.74
CA SER A 17 -27.77 6.67 -10.39
C SER A 17 -26.94 5.66 -9.57
N VAL A 18 -26.53 4.53 -10.16
CA VAL A 18 -25.68 3.56 -9.46
C VAL A 18 -24.31 4.17 -9.15
N VAL A 19 -23.71 4.90 -10.09
CA VAL A 19 -22.43 5.60 -9.86
C VAL A 19 -22.58 6.61 -8.72
N ALA A 20 -23.64 7.41 -8.71
CA ALA A 20 -23.88 8.42 -7.68
C ALA A 20 -24.07 7.79 -6.29
N VAL A 21 -24.91 6.75 -6.18
CA VAL A 21 -25.13 6.04 -4.89
C VAL A 21 -23.83 5.40 -4.39
N ALA A 22 -23.08 4.71 -5.25
CA ALA A 22 -21.81 4.13 -4.86
C ALA A 22 -20.81 5.20 -4.40
N SER A 23 -20.79 6.37 -5.06
CA SER A 23 -19.93 7.49 -4.69
C SER A 23 -20.33 8.13 -3.36
N LEU A 24 -21.63 8.25 -3.06
CA LEU A 24 -22.08 8.74 -1.75
C LEU A 24 -21.72 7.78 -0.61
N VAL A 25 -21.87 6.48 -0.83
CA VAL A 25 -21.40 5.46 0.13
C VAL A 25 -19.89 5.57 0.34
N PHE A 26 -19.13 5.71 -0.75
CA PHE A 26 -17.69 5.87 -0.68
C PHE A 26 -17.28 7.15 0.06
N LEU A 27 -17.98 8.27 -0.16
CA LEU A 27 -17.77 9.52 0.57
C LEU A 27 -17.96 9.31 2.09
N ALA A 28 -19.02 8.62 2.47
CA ALA A 28 -19.27 8.31 3.89
C ALA A 28 -18.12 7.51 4.52
N LEU A 29 -17.62 6.47 3.82
CA LEU A 29 -16.45 5.70 4.27
C LEU A 29 -15.18 6.57 4.33
N ASN A 30 -15.00 7.45 3.33
CA ASN A 30 -13.83 8.33 3.25
C ASN A 30 -13.81 9.36 4.39
N VAL A 31 -14.97 9.87 4.80
CA VAL A 31 -15.12 10.77 5.95
C VAL A 31 -14.76 10.07 7.27
N LEU A 32 -15.00 8.77 7.39
CA LEU A 32 -14.61 7.99 8.57
C LEU A 32 -13.09 7.74 8.67
N THR A 33 -12.35 7.88 7.56
CA THR A 33 -10.90 7.68 7.54
C THR A 33 -10.17 8.94 8.00
N THR A 34 -9.26 8.79 8.95
CA THR A 34 -8.43 9.89 9.52
C THR A 34 -7.12 10.07 8.75
N ILE A 35 -6.42 11.18 9.03
CA ILE A 35 -5.02 11.40 8.63
C ILE A 35 -4.14 10.51 9.50
N LYS A 36 -3.26 9.71 8.89
CA LYS A 36 -2.39 8.78 9.61
C LYS A 36 -1.25 8.24 8.74
N GLY A 37 -0.26 7.66 9.41
CA GLY A 37 0.89 7.06 8.73
C GLY A 37 1.59 8.08 7.85
N ASP A 38 1.90 7.71 6.61
CA ASP A 38 2.64 8.56 5.68
C ASP A 38 1.96 9.89 5.37
N ASP A 39 0.64 10.03 5.59
CA ASP A 39 -0.04 11.33 5.44
C ASP A 39 0.60 12.40 6.34
N ILE A 40 1.07 12.02 7.53
CA ILE A 40 1.73 12.92 8.48
C ILE A 40 3.13 13.27 7.98
N ILE A 41 3.87 12.30 7.42
CA ILE A 41 5.20 12.55 6.81
C ILE A 41 5.10 13.62 5.72
N TYR A 42 4.07 13.55 4.88
CA TYR A 42 3.85 14.50 3.78
C TYR A 42 3.47 15.92 4.24
N MET A 43 3.24 16.16 5.53
CA MET A 43 3.13 17.52 6.07
C MET A 43 4.48 18.21 6.24
N PHE A 44 5.59 17.47 6.10
CA PHE A 44 6.95 17.96 6.29
C PHE A 44 7.78 17.82 5.00
N ILE A 45 8.84 18.61 4.91
CA ILE A 45 9.82 18.50 3.82
C ILE A 45 10.57 17.17 4.00
N SER A 46 10.55 16.33 2.97
CA SER A 46 11.22 15.04 2.98
C SER A 46 12.72 15.19 3.30
N ASP A 47 13.23 14.35 4.20
CA ASP A 47 14.64 14.36 4.63
C ASP A 47 15.16 15.68 5.22
N SER A 48 14.29 16.56 5.68
CA SER A 48 14.73 17.74 6.41
C SER A 48 15.18 17.37 7.83
N SER A 49 16.29 17.96 8.27
CA SER A 49 16.78 17.83 9.64
C SER A 49 17.21 19.21 10.15
N PRO A 50 16.52 19.79 11.14
CA PRO A 50 15.30 19.31 11.81
C PRO A 50 14.07 19.22 10.88
N LEU A 51 13.04 18.49 11.31
CA LEU A 51 11.78 18.38 10.55
C LEU A 51 11.17 19.76 10.31
N THR A 52 11.02 20.11 9.04
CA THR A 52 10.49 21.41 8.61
C THR A 52 9.13 21.23 7.97
N PRO A 53 8.05 21.86 8.49
CA PRO A 53 6.73 21.79 7.88
C PRO A 53 6.70 22.38 6.48
N VAL A 54 5.98 21.76 5.57
CA VAL A 54 5.70 22.30 4.22
C VAL A 54 4.71 23.45 4.34
N ARG A 55 5.10 24.64 3.89
CA ARG A 55 4.27 25.87 3.94
C ARG A 55 4.08 26.54 2.59
N THR A 56 4.97 26.28 1.64
CA THR A 56 4.99 26.92 0.32
C THR A 56 5.09 25.89 -0.80
N LEU A 57 4.75 26.27 -2.03
CA LEU A 57 4.98 25.42 -3.21
C LEU A 57 6.47 25.18 -3.46
N HIS A 58 7.34 26.11 -3.03
CA HIS A 58 8.79 25.89 -3.05
C HIS A 58 9.19 24.74 -2.12
N ASP A 59 8.64 24.69 -0.91
CA ASP A 59 8.90 23.59 0.02
C ASP A 59 8.43 22.24 -0.56
N VAL A 60 7.31 22.24 -1.28
CA VAL A 60 6.85 21.04 -2.01
C VAL A 60 7.88 20.62 -3.06
N ALA A 61 8.41 21.56 -3.85
CA ALA A 61 9.41 21.25 -4.87
C ALA A 61 10.69 20.68 -4.24
N VAL A 62 11.19 21.29 -3.16
CA VAL A 62 12.34 20.79 -2.39
C VAL A 62 12.05 19.41 -1.83
N SER A 63 10.88 19.22 -1.21
CA SER A 63 10.47 17.93 -0.63
C SER A 63 10.41 16.83 -1.69
N MET A 64 9.82 17.12 -2.85
CA MET A 64 9.72 16.14 -3.94
C MET A 64 11.08 15.84 -4.57
N HIS A 65 11.99 16.82 -4.65
CA HIS A 65 13.36 16.60 -5.08
C HIS A 65 14.09 15.65 -4.11
N ASN A 66 14.04 15.93 -2.82
CA ASN A 66 14.63 15.06 -1.79
C ASN A 66 14.03 13.65 -1.84
N HIS A 67 12.71 13.57 -1.92
CA HIS A 67 11.98 12.29 -2.00
C HIS A 67 12.37 11.47 -3.25
N TYR A 68 12.59 12.14 -4.40
CA TYR A 68 13.07 11.52 -5.63
C TYR A 68 14.46 10.91 -5.44
N LEU A 69 15.34 11.60 -4.73
CA LEU A 69 16.72 11.15 -4.49
C LEU A 69 16.83 10.05 -3.44
N THR A 70 15.93 10.03 -2.43
CA THR A 70 16.09 9.17 -1.25
C THR A 70 15.05 8.06 -1.13
N THR A 71 13.86 8.23 -1.74
CA THR A 71 12.75 7.29 -1.55
C THR A 71 12.19 6.76 -2.87
N ASN A 72 11.55 7.58 -3.71
CA ASN A 72 11.03 7.23 -5.04
C ASN A 72 10.55 8.45 -5.82
N GLY A 73 10.33 8.28 -7.14
CA GLY A 73 9.95 9.36 -8.06
C GLY A 73 8.46 9.45 -8.40
N ARG A 74 7.55 8.95 -7.57
CA ARG A 74 6.11 8.89 -7.87
C ARG A 74 5.43 10.25 -7.85
N LEU A 75 4.78 10.64 -8.93
CA LEU A 75 3.92 11.83 -8.98
C LEU A 75 2.74 11.73 -7.99
N ALA A 76 2.30 10.53 -7.67
CA ALA A 76 1.27 10.27 -6.67
C ALA A 76 1.60 10.86 -5.30
N ASN A 77 2.89 10.90 -4.93
CA ASN A 77 3.36 11.47 -3.67
C ASN A 77 3.27 12.99 -3.64
N LEU A 78 3.47 13.65 -4.79
CA LEU A 78 3.21 15.09 -4.92
C LEU A 78 1.73 15.39 -4.63
N LEU A 79 0.81 14.60 -5.18
CA LEU A 79 -0.62 14.79 -4.90
C LEU A 79 -0.93 14.55 -3.42
N ALA A 80 -0.37 13.50 -2.82
CA ALA A 80 -0.54 13.24 -1.39
C ALA A 80 -0.03 14.40 -0.54
N GLN A 81 1.13 14.97 -0.86
CA GLN A 81 1.70 16.12 -0.14
C GLN A 81 0.82 17.37 -0.28
N LEU A 82 0.33 17.68 -1.48
CA LEU A 82 -0.56 18.84 -1.69
C LEU A 82 -1.84 18.74 -0.85
N PHE A 83 -2.43 17.56 -0.73
CA PHE A 83 -3.60 17.36 0.12
C PHE A 83 -3.25 17.37 1.61
N ALA A 84 -2.16 16.71 2.01
CA ALA A 84 -1.77 16.64 3.41
C ALA A 84 -1.34 18.00 3.97
N ALA A 85 -0.55 18.79 3.22
CA ALA A 85 0.01 20.04 3.68
C ALA A 85 -0.92 21.26 3.49
N PHE A 86 -1.71 21.31 2.41
CA PHE A 86 -2.47 22.53 2.07
C PHE A 86 -3.98 22.34 2.03
N ALA A 87 -4.48 21.37 1.26
CA ALA A 87 -5.91 21.26 1.00
C ALA A 87 -6.69 20.63 2.17
N GLY A 88 -6.05 19.78 2.93
CA GLY A 88 -6.63 19.08 4.06
C GLY A 88 -7.55 17.91 3.70
N LYS A 89 -7.89 17.12 4.72
CA LYS A 89 -8.64 15.86 4.56
C LYS A 89 -10.04 16.06 3.99
N SER A 90 -10.73 17.14 4.32
CA SER A 90 -12.10 17.38 3.82
C SER A 90 -12.12 17.60 2.32
N VAL A 91 -11.20 18.39 1.78
CA VAL A 91 -11.07 18.62 0.33
C VAL A 91 -10.65 17.32 -0.36
N PHE A 92 -9.70 16.59 0.25
CA PHE A 92 -9.32 15.27 -0.26
C PHE A 92 -10.50 14.32 -0.33
N ASN A 93 -11.38 14.25 0.68
CA ASN A 93 -12.53 13.36 0.67
C ASN A 93 -13.44 13.59 -0.53
N VAL A 94 -13.68 14.85 -0.89
CA VAL A 94 -14.49 15.22 -2.07
C VAL A 94 -13.75 14.83 -3.36
N ALA A 95 -12.49 15.24 -3.50
CA ALA A 95 -11.67 14.94 -4.68
C ALA A 95 -11.52 13.41 -4.88
N ASN A 96 -11.26 12.68 -3.79
CA ASN A 96 -11.13 11.23 -3.80
C ASN A 96 -12.43 10.53 -4.21
N THR A 97 -13.57 11.08 -3.80
CA THR A 97 -14.89 10.58 -4.22
C THR A 97 -15.15 10.82 -5.72
N MET A 98 -14.73 11.96 -6.25
CA MET A 98 -14.81 12.22 -7.70
C MET A 98 -13.93 11.25 -8.50
N VAL A 99 -12.71 10.99 -8.02
CA VAL A 99 -11.81 10.00 -8.65
C VAL A 99 -12.40 8.59 -8.55
N PHE A 100 -13.04 8.23 -7.43
CA PHE A 100 -13.75 6.96 -7.29
C PHE A 100 -14.91 6.83 -8.28
N ALA A 101 -15.72 7.89 -8.47
CA ALA A 101 -16.77 7.89 -9.49
C ALA A 101 -16.18 7.67 -10.91
N MET A 102 -15.08 8.36 -11.23
CA MET A 102 -14.35 8.16 -12.49
C MET A 102 -13.81 6.72 -12.61
N PHE A 103 -13.24 6.16 -11.53
CA PHE A 103 -12.77 4.78 -11.48
C PHE A 103 -13.88 3.79 -11.82
N ILE A 104 -15.04 3.90 -11.18
CA ILE A 104 -16.21 3.05 -11.49
C ILE A 104 -16.62 3.18 -12.95
N MET A 105 -16.71 4.41 -13.47
CA MET A 105 -17.08 4.63 -14.86
C MET A 105 -16.07 4.04 -15.85
N LEU A 106 -14.78 4.24 -15.62
CA LEU A 106 -13.72 3.74 -16.51
C LEU A 106 -13.63 2.20 -16.49
N VAL A 107 -13.67 1.59 -15.30
CA VAL A 107 -13.70 0.12 -15.18
C VAL A 107 -14.94 -0.45 -15.90
N SER A 108 -16.12 0.16 -15.70
CA SER A 108 -17.36 -0.23 -16.40
C SER A 108 -17.21 -0.13 -17.92
N GLN A 109 -16.53 0.91 -18.43
CA GLN A 109 -16.27 1.11 -19.86
C GLN A 109 -15.29 0.08 -20.42
N PHE A 110 -14.31 -0.38 -19.64
CA PHE A 110 -13.44 -1.48 -20.03
C PHE A 110 -14.20 -2.82 -20.05
N VAL A 111 -15.17 -3.02 -19.17
CA VAL A 111 -16.04 -4.20 -19.18
C VAL A 111 -16.95 -4.17 -20.40
N SER A 112 -17.66 -3.05 -20.63
CA SER A 112 -18.56 -2.89 -21.76
C SER A 112 -18.78 -1.42 -22.10
N ARG A 113 -18.78 -1.09 -23.40
CA ARG A 113 -19.08 0.27 -23.89
C ARG A 113 -20.56 0.68 -23.71
N LYS A 114 -21.43 -0.23 -23.26
CA LYS A 114 -22.85 0.06 -23.05
C LYS A 114 -23.04 0.69 -21.66
N LEU A 115 -23.74 1.82 -21.63
CA LEU A 115 -24.10 2.51 -20.38
C LEU A 115 -25.30 1.83 -19.70
N LEU A 116 -25.06 0.66 -19.11
CA LEU A 116 -26.05 -0.14 -18.41
C LEU A 116 -25.71 -0.20 -16.92
N ALA A 117 -26.70 -0.03 -16.06
CA ALA A 117 -26.56 0.00 -14.59
C ALA A 117 -25.82 -1.23 -14.00
N VAL A 118 -25.89 -2.37 -14.67
CA VAL A 118 -25.22 -3.60 -14.24
C VAL A 118 -23.70 -3.46 -14.12
N TYR A 119 -23.06 -2.67 -14.99
CA TYR A 119 -21.60 -2.57 -14.99
C TYR A 119 -21.05 -1.74 -13.82
N PRO A 120 -21.55 -0.53 -13.52
CA PRO A 120 -21.16 0.16 -12.30
C PRO A 120 -21.58 -0.60 -11.03
N ALA A 121 -22.69 -1.34 -11.03
CA ALA A 121 -23.08 -2.18 -9.90
C ALA A 121 -22.08 -3.32 -9.66
N LEU A 122 -21.67 -4.04 -10.71
CA LEU A 122 -20.62 -5.07 -10.63
C LEU A 122 -19.29 -4.49 -10.20
N THR A 123 -18.93 -3.28 -10.66
CA THR A 123 -17.68 -2.61 -10.26
C THR A 123 -17.73 -2.20 -8.78
N ALA A 124 -18.86 -1.67 -8.31
CA ALA A 124 -19.05 -1.37 -6.89
C ALA A 124 -18.95 -2.64 -6.03
N MET A 125 -19.61 -3.72 -6.47
CA MET A 125 -19.51 -5.03 -5.82
C MET A 125 -18.05 -5.54 -5.79
N PHE A 126 -17.31 -5.39 -6.89
CA PHE A 126 -15.88 -5.71 -6.91
C PHE A 126 -15.11 -4.95 -5.83
N VAL A 127 -15.32 -3.64 -5.70
CA VAL A 127 -14.66 -2.83 -4.68
C VAL A 127 -14.99 -3.32 -3.28
N MET A 128 -16.27 -3.55 -3.02
CA MET A 128 -16.77 -3.92 -1.69
C MET A 128 -16.35 -5.33 -1.26
N LEU A 129 -16.29 -6.29 -2.19
CA LEU A 129 -16.01 -7.69 -1.87
C LEU A 129 -14.62 -8.17 -2.27
N PHE A 130 -14.04 -7.61 -3.33
CA PHE A 130 -12.90 -8.23 -4.00
C PHE A 130 -11.68 -7.33 -4.17
N ALA A 131 -11.77 -6.00 -4.05
CA ALA A 131 -10.59 -5.15 -4.11
C ALA A 131 -9.65 -5.43 -2.93
N PRO A 132 -8.34 -5.61 -3.13
CA PRO A 132 -7.39 -5.80 -2.03
C PRO A 132 -7.33 -4.56 -1.15
N VAL A 133 -7.43 -4.74 0.17
CA VAL A 133 -7.27 -3.71 1.21
C VAL A 133 -7.78 -2.31 0.80
N PRO A 134 -9.09 -2.14 0.54
CA PRO A 134 -9.63 -0.85 0.06
C PRO A 134 -9.39 0.29 1.06
N GLY A 135 -9.26 -0.01 2.36
CA GLY A 135 -8.84 0.95 3.37
C GLY A 135 -7.49 1.59 3.04
N GLU A 136 -6.53 0.79 2.55
CA GLU A 136 -5.19 1.24 2.23
C GLU A 136 -5.02 1.75 0.79
N THR A 137 -5.79 1.20 -0.16
CA THR A 137 -5.62 1.51 -1.60
C THR A 137 -6.56 2.57 -2.13
N MET A 138 -7.66 2.85 -1.40
CA MET A 138 -8.74 3.72 -1.89
C MET A 138 -9.18 4.79 -0.88
N LEU A 139 -9.10 4.55 0.44
CA LEU A 139 -9.60 5.45 1.47
C LEU A 139 -8.50 6.23 2.19
N TRP A 140 -7.37 5.61 2.47
CA TRP A 140 -6.20 6.27 3.03
C TRP A 140 -5.61 7.26 2.01
N LEU A 141 -5.33 8.51 2.42
CA LEU A 141 -4.97 9.60 1.51
C LEU A 141 -3.75 9.24 0.65
N THR A 142 -2.63 8.93 1.27
CA THR A 142 -1.39 8.55 0.56
C THR A 142 -1.58 7.32 -0.31
N GLY A 143 -2.25 6.29 0.22
CA GLY A 143 -2.48 5.05 -0.53
C GLY A 143 -3.46 5.23 -1.69
N SER A 144 -4.49 6.03 -1.51
CA SER A 144 -5.45 6.35 -2.57
C SER A 144 -4.77 7.04 -3.77
N CYS A 145 -3.93 8.05 -3.52
CA CYS A 145 -3.16 8.70 -4.57
C CYS A 145 -2.24 7.70 -5.30
N ASN A 146 -1.58 6.82 -4.55
CA ASN A 146 -0.64 5.85 -5.09
C ASN A 146 -1.30 4.71 -5.89
N TYR A 147 -2.53 4.29 -5.53
CA TYR A 147 -3.14 3.12 -6.15
C TYR A 147 -4.40 3.46 -6.95
N MET A 148 -5.47 3.95 -6.32
CA MET A 148 -6.73 4.23 -7.03
C MET A 148 -6.58 5.36 -8.04
N TRP A 149 -5.97 6.49 -7.66
CA TRP A 149 -5.78 7.61 -8.58
C TRP A 149 -4.85 7.23 -9.73
N SER A 150 -3.73 6.55 -9.42
CA SER A 150 -2.79 6.07 -10.42
C SER A 150 -3.46 5.15 -11.44
N LEU A 151 -4.27 4.20 -10.98
CA LEU A 151 -4.99 3.28 -11.85
C LEU A 151 -6.09 4.00 -12.65
N THR A 152 -6.81 4.93 -12.03
CA THR A 152 -7.84 5.73 -12.71
C THR A 152 -7.25 6.56 -13.85
N MET A 153 -6.14 7.27 -13.61
CA MET A 153 -5.44 8.04 -14.66
C MET A 153 -4.92 7.14 -15.76
N SER A 154 -4.32 6.00 -15.41
CA SER A 154 -3.81 5.03 -16.39
C SER A 154 -4.93 4.38 -17.21
N LEU A 155 -6.09 4.08 -16.62
CA LEU A 155 -7.27 3.58 -17.33
C LEU A 155 -7.85 4.66 -18.27
N ALA A 156 -7.93 5.91 -17.82
CA ALA A 156 -8.39 7.01 -18.66
C ALA A 156 -7.48 7.18 -19.88
N TRP A 157 -6.16 7.15 -19.67
CA TRP A 157 -5.17 7.18 -20.74
C TRP A 157 -5.29 5.99 -21.69
N ALA A 158 -5.41 4.76 -21.17
CA ALA A 158 -5.58 3.56 -21.99
C ALA A 158 -6.89 3.60 -22.80
N LEU A 159 -7.96 4.13 -22.21
CA LEU A 159 -9.23 4.32 -22.90
C LEU A 159 -9.12 5.34 -24.04
N ALA A 160 -8.37 6.42 -23.83
CA ALA A 160 -8.07 7.41 -24.86
C ALA A 160 -7.31 6.78 -26.03
N LEU A 161 -6.28 5.97 -25.73
CA LEU A 161 -5.54 5.21 -26.77
C LEU A 161 -6.43 4.32 -27.63
N LEU A 162 -7.45 3.73 -27.05
CA LEU A 162 -8.40 2.85 -27.75
C LEU A 162 -9.48 3.61 -28.51
N HIS A 163 -9.48 4.96 -28.46
CA HIS A 163 -10.51 5.75 -29.09
C HIS A 163 -10.25 5.95 -30.61
N PRO A 164 -11.21 5.66 -31.50
CA PRO A 164 -11.00 5.72 -32.97
C PRO A 164 -10.52 7.09 -33.49
N ARG A 165 -10.91 8.20 -32.82
CA ARG A 165 -10.51 9.56 -33.22
C ARG A 165 -9.00 9.82 -33.14
N LEU A 166 -8.25 9.04 -32.37
CA LEU A 166 -6.78 9.13 -32.34
C LEU A 166 -6.10 8.66 -33.64
N ALA A 167 -6.82 7.92 -34.47
CA ALA A 167 -6.33 7.54 -35.81
C ALA A 167 -6.39 8.73 -36.80
N SER A 168 -7.20 9.75 -36.52
CA SER A 168 -7.30 10.95 -37.36
C SER A 168 -6.17 11.96 -37.07
N ARG A 169 -5.94 12.88 -38.03
CA ARG A 169 -4.92 13.93 -37.88
C ARG A 169 -5.27 14.87 -36.71
N GLN A 170 -4.32 15.03 -35.78
CA GLN A 170 -4.47 15.88 -34.60
C GLN A 170 -3.76 17.22 -34.81
N SER A 171 -4.27 18.31 -34.19
CA SER A 171 -3.56 19.58 -34.17
C SER A 171 -2.28 19.50 -33.28
N PRO A 172 -1.27 20.33 -33.53
CA PRO A 172 -0.05 20.36 -32.69
C PRO A 172 -0.34 20.56 -31.21
N LEU A 173 -1.25 21.47 -30.84
CA LEU A 173 -1.64 21.72 -29.46
C LEU A 173 -2.25 20.46 -28.84
N HIS A 174 -3.13 19.78 -29.56
CA HIS A 174 -3.72 18.53 -29.06
C HIS A 174 -2.68 17.44 -28.83
N ILE A 175 -1.72 17.28 -29.75
CA ILE A 175 -0.60 16.34 -29.56
C ILE A 175 0.23 16.71 -28.32
N THR A 176 0.56 18.00 -28.11
CA THR A 176 1.29 18.45 -26.93
C THR A 176 0.53 18.12 -25.63
N LEU A 177 -0.77 18.38 -25.58
CA LEU A 177 -1.59 18.01 -24.42
C LEU A 177 -1.63 16.51 -24.18
N LEU A 178 -1.72 15.71 -25.23
CA LEU A 178 -1.66 14.25 -25.13
C LEU A 178 -0.31 13.74 -24.62
N ILE A 179 0.80 14.36 -25.04
CA ILE A 179 2.16 14.04 -24.55
C ILE A 179 2.23 14.35 -23.05
N VAL A 180 1.88 15.56 -22.64
CA VAL A 180 1.92 15.96 -21.23
C VAL A 180 1.06 15.03 -20.38
N ALA A 181 -0.19 14.79 -20.78
CA ALA A 181 -1.10 13.89 -20.07
C ALA A 181 -0.55 12.45 -19.99
N SER A 182 0.13 11.98 -21.05
CA SER A 182 0.75 10.65 -21.08
C SER A 182 1.93 10.55 -20.11
N VAL A 183 2.83 11.55 -20.10
CA VAL A 183 3.95 11.59 -19.14
C VAL A 183 3.42 11.62 -17.71
N LEU A 184 2.48 12.50 -17.39
CA LEU A 184 1.89 12.60 -16.05
C LEU A 184 1.23 11.28 -15.62
N ALA A 185 0.43 10.66 -16.49
CA ALA A 185 -0.20 9.38 -16.19
C ALA A 185 0.83 8.25 -15.99
N GLY A 186 1.91 8.25 -16.77
CA GLY A 186 3.01 7.28 -16.65
C GLY A 186 3.86 7.47 -15.40
N SER A 187 3.94 8.69 -14.85
CA SER A 187 4.75 9.02 -13.67
C SER A 187 4.07 8.76 -12.33
N MET A 188 2.86 8.19 -12.30
CA MET A 188 2.08 8.06 -11.06
C MET A 188 2.64 7.02 -10.08
N ASN A 189 2.65 5.75 -10.44
CA ASN A 189 3.11 4.64 -9.59
C ASN A 189 3.63 3.49 -10.46
N GLU A 190 4.86 3.06 -10.24
CA GLU A 190 5.58 2.11 -11.11
C GLU A 190 4.83 0.79 -11.33
N SER A 191 4.25 0.20 -10.30
CA SER A 191 3.58 -1.11 -10.42
C SER A 191 2.29 -1.02 -11.26
N VAL A 192 1.54 0.07 -11.11
CA VAL A 192 0.30 0.33 -11.86
C VAL A 192 0.62 0.73 -13.29
N THR A 193 1.53 1.71 -13.45
CA THR A 193 1.81 2.31 -14.75
C THR A 193 2.58 1.36 -15.66
N ALA A 194 3.53 0.59 -15.13
CA ALA A 194 4.21 -0.46 -15.88
C ALA A 194 3.23 -1.55 -16.37
N THR A 195 2.25 -1.91 -15.53
CA THR A 195 1.19 -2.88 -15.94
C THR A 195 0.41 -2.37 -17.14
N VAL A 196 -0.05 -1.11 -17.09
CA VAL A 196 -0.87 -0.55 -18.18
C VAL A 196 -0.03 -0.33 -19.44
N LEU A 197 1.21 0.15 -19.31
CA LEU A 197 2.13 0.28 -20.43
C LEU A 197 2.35 -1.07 -21.14
N LEU A 198 2.77 -2.08 -20.38
CA LEU A 198 3.05 -3.41 -20.93
C LEU A 198 1.81 -4.02 -21.60
N GLY A 199 0.63 -3.89 -20.97
CA GLY A 199 -0.63 -4.39 -21.53
C GLY A 199 -1.03 -3.70 -22.83
N MET A 200 -0.86 -2.38 -22.90
CA MET A 200 -1.18 -1.62 -24.11
C MET A 200 -0.15 -1.83 -25.22
N VAL A 201 1.15 -1.92 -24.89
CA VAL A 201 2.19 -2.29 -25.86
C VAL A 201 1.90 -3.68 -26.46
N LEU A 202 1.60 -4.66 -25.61
CA LEU A 202 1.22 -6.01 -26.05
C LEU A 202 -0.01 -5.98 -26.95
N PHE A 203 -1.04 -5.23 -26.57
CA PHE A 203 -2.26 -5.08 -27.38
C PHE A 203 -1.97 -4.52 -28.78
N PHE A 204 -1.21 -3.42 -28.88
CA PHE A 204 -0.89 -2.81 -30.18
C PHE A 204 0.14 -3.62 -30.99
N ALA A 205 1.05 -4.34 -30.35
CA ALA A 205 1.95 -5.26 -31.02
C ALA A 205 1.20 -6.41 -31.73
N LEU A 206 0.16 -6.93 -31.05
CA LEU A 206 -0.72 -7.97 -31.62
C LEU A 206 -1.74 -7.41 -32.62
N ASN A 207 -2.03 -6.10 -32.59
CA ASN A 207 -2.99 -5.43 -33.46
C ASN A 207 -2.34 -4.24 -34.19
N ARG A 208 -1.25 -4.50 -34.94
CA ARG A 208 -0.39 -3.47 -35.57
C ARG A 208 -1.17 -2.47 -36.44
N GLN A 209 -2.24 -2.90 -37.11
CA GLN A 209 -3.10 -2.05 -37.95
C GLN A 209 -3.76 -0.89 -37.18
N ARG A 210 -3.85 -0.97 -35.83
CA ARG A 210 -4.41 0.07 -34.97
C ARG A 210 -3.37 1.05 -34.43
N ALA A 211 -2.08 0.82 -34.65
CA ALA A 211 -1.00 1.65 -34.14
C ALA A 211 -0.77 2.87 -35.06
N SER A 212 -1.58 3.92 -34.88
CA SER A 212 -1.35 5.21 -35.55
C SER A 212 -0.12 5.93 -34.99
N ARG A 213 0.41 6.94 -35.71
CA ARG A 213 1.51 7.79 -35.25
C ARG A 213 1.21 8.42 -33.89
N THR A 214 0.00 8.92 -33.68
CA THR A 214 -0.43 9.52 -32.40
C THR A 214 -0.41 8.48 -31.26
N VAL A 215 -0.85 7.25 -31.52
CA VAL A 215 -0.77 6.15 -30.53
C VAL A 215 0.68 5.87 -30.13
N ILE A 216 1.60 5.82 -31.10
CA ILE A 216 3.04 5.59 -30.84
C ILE A 216 3.60 6.74 -29.98
N ILE A 217 3.30 7.99 -30.32
CA ILE A 217 3.71 9.18 -29.54
C ILE A 217 3.22 9.06 -28.10
N MET A 218 1.96 8.73 -27.88
CA MET A 218 1.39 8.59 -26.54
C MET A 218 2.02 7.43 -25.76
N LEU A 219 2.27 6.29 -26.40
CA LEU A 219 2.95 5.14 -25.78
C LEU A 219 4.38 5.52 -25.35
N THR A 220 5.13 6.21 -26.23
CA THR A 220 6.49 6.66 -25.92
C THR A 220 6.49 7.69 -24.79
N ALA A 221 5.56 8.64 -24.82
CA ALA A 221 5.45 9.66 -23.75
C ALA A 221 5.07 9.03 -22.40
N TYR A 222 4.16 8.06 -22.39
CA TYR A 222 3.80 7.33 -21.18
C TYR A 222 4.98 6.49 -20.66
N ALA A 223 5.72 5.83 -21.56
CA ALA A 223 6.92 5.08 -21.23
C ALA A 223 8.01 5.99 -20.63
N ALA A 224 8.15 7.23 -21.12
CA ALA A 224 9.04 8.22 -20.53
C ALA A 224 8.63 8.56 -19.07
N GLY A 225 7.32 8.71 -18.80
CA GLY A 225 6.81 8.89 -17.44
C GLY A 225 7.14 7.69 -16.52
N VAL A 226 6.94 6.46 -17.00
CA VAL A 226 7.32 5.24 -16.25
C VAL A 226 8.83 5.20 -16.01
N ALA A 227 9.63 5.55 -16.99
CA ALA A 227 11.09 5.60 -16.88
C ALA A 227 11.56 6.62 -15.84
N LEU A 228 10.94 7.80 -15.76
CA LEU A 228 11.24 8.79 -14.74
C LEU A 228 11.06 8.24 -13.32
N VAL A 229 10.00 7.47 -13.08
CA VAL A 229 9.78 6.85 -11.75
C VAL A 229 10.79 5.75 -11.47
N LEU A 230 11.04 4.87 -12.44
CA LEU A 230 11.99 3.76 -12.29
C LEU A 230 13.46 4.21 -12.20
N ALA A 231 13.81 5.34 -12.83
CA ALA A 231 15.15 5.91 -12.78
C ALA A 231 15.44 6.68 -11.48
N SER A 232 14.46 6.83 -10.58
CA SER A 232 14.65 7.53 -9.30
C SER A 232 15.79 6.90 -8.50
N PRO A 233 16.83 7.67 -8.10
CA PRO A 233 17.91 7.18 -7.26
C PRO A 233 17.40 6.58 -5.94
N GLY A 234 16.37 7.19 -5.33
CA GLY A 234 15.76 6.70 -4.09
C GLY A 234 15.15 5.30 -4.24
N ALA A 235 14.53 4.98 -5.37
CA ALA A 235 14.01 3.64 -5.62
C ALA A 235 15.15 2.60 -5.67
N TRP A 236 16.27 2.94 -6.28
CA TRP A 236 17.46 2.07 -6.34
C TRP A 236 18.16 1.94 -5.00
N LEU A 237 18.25 3.02 -4.21
CA LEU A 237 18.78 2.98 -2.84
C LEU A 237 17.95 2.04 -1.95
N ARG A 238 16.63 2.10 -2.03
CA ARG A 238 15.75 1.18 -1.30
C ARG A 238 15.95 -0.27 -1.73
N PHE A 239 16.11 -0.50 -3.03
CA PHE A 239 16.40 -1.82 -3.57
C PHE A 239 17.79 -2.33 -3.08
N ALA A 240 18.82 -1.49 -3.16
CA ALA A 240 20.18 -1.83 -2.75
C ALA A 240 20.31 -2.06 -1.23
N ASN A 241 19.55 -1.30 -0.42
CA ASN A 241 19.57 -1.43 1.04
C ASN A 241 18.77 -2.63 1.57
N GLY A 242 18.15 -3.42 0.67
CA GLY A 242 17.44 -4.64 1.04
C GLY A 242 16.10 -4.43 1.72
N SER A 243 15.57 -3.18 1.76
CA SER A 243 14.22 -2.90 2.26
C SER A 243 13.14 -3.62 1.42
N ASP A 244 13.41 -3.80 0.13
CA ASP A 244 12.50 -4.45 -0.81
C ASP A 244 12.97 -5.87 -1.22
N MET A 245 14.25 -6.23 -0.97
CA MET A 245 14.80 -7.57 -1.25
C MET A 245 15.95 -7.94 -0.31
N PRO A 246 15.96 -9.16 0.22
CA PRO A 246 17.12 -9.69 0.96
C PRO A 246 18.33 -9.87 0.03
N LYS A 247 19.51 -9.45 0.49
CA LYS A 247 20.76 -9.46 -0.31
C LYS A 247 21.26 -10.85 -0.71
N ASP A 248 20.85 -11.91 -0.02
CA ASP A 248 21.41 -13.27 -0.15
C ASP A 248 20.46 -14.29 -0.79
N ILE A 249 19.50 -13.83 -1.61
CA ILE A 249 18.50 -14.72 -2.24
C ILE A 249 18.84 -14.92 -3.71
N SER A 250 18.94 -16.19 -4.15
CA SER A 250 19.08 -16.53 -5.57
C SER A 250 17.83 -16.12 -6.37
N LEU A 251 17.99 -15.87 -7.67
CA LEU A 251 16.88 -15.53 -8.58
C LEU A 251 15.74 -16.56 -8.51
N LEU A 252 16.08 -17.85 -8.40
CA LEU A 252 15.09 -18.92 -8.29
C LEU A 252 14.30 -18.83 -6.99
N GLN A 253 14.97 -18.60 -5.87
CA GLN A 253 14.33 -18.40 -4.55
C GLN A 253 13.44 -17.16 -4.57
N MET A 254 13.88 -16.08 -5.21
CA MET A 254 13.09 -14.88 -5.39
C MET A 254 11.81 -15.14 -6.18
N LEU A 255 11.91 -15.80 -7.34
CA LEU A 255 10.75 -16.14 -8.17
C LEU A 255 9.80 -17.09 -7.44
N THR A 256 10.34 -18.11 -6.78
CA THR A 256 9.54 -19.07 -6.00
C THR A 256 8.80 -18.38 -4.86
N SER A 257 9.47 -17.47 -4.13
CA SER A 257 8.83 -16.71 -3.06
C SER A 257 7.71 -15.81 -3.60
N ARG A 258 7.90 -15.20 -4.76
CA ARG A 258 6.90 -14.33 -5.40
C ARG A 258 5.70 -15.12 -5.91
N VAL A 259 5.94 -16.27 -6.54
CA VAL A 259 4.86 -17.17 -6.94
C VAL A 259 4.08 -17.66 -5.71
N THR A 260 4.78 -18.09 -4.67
CA THR A 260 4.13 -18.53 -3.43
C THR A 260 3.32 -17.42 -2.76
N ARG A 261 3.81 -16.17 -2.79
CA ARG A 261 3.08 -15.00 -2.30
C ARG A 261 1.88 -14.66 -3.17
N LEU A 262 2.04 -14.67 -4.50
CA LEU A 262 0.93 -14.50 -5.44
C LEU A 262 -0.18 -15.50 -5.14
N LEU A 263 0.19 -16.75 -4.83
CA LEU A 263 -0.76 -17.81 -4.47
C LEU A 263 -1.39 -17.64 -3.09
N ARG A 264 -0.69 -17.08 -2.10
CA ARG A 264 -1.17 -16.98 -0.71
C ARG A 264 -1.78 -15.64 -0.34
N GLN A 265 -1.24 -14.53 -0.86
CA GLN A 265 -1.60 -13.17 -0.43
C GLN A 265 -2.52 -12.42 -1.39
N SER A 266 -2.86 -12.99 -2.54
CA SER A 266 -3.85 -12.40 -3.44
C SER A 266 -5.24 -12.58 -2.83
N GLN A 267 -5.54 -11.90 -1.74
CA GLN A 267 -6.93 -11.81 -1.31
C GLN A 267 -7.64 -10.70 -2.10
N PRO A 268 -8.76 -11.05 -2.72
CA PRO A 268 -9.30 -12.38 -2.84
C PRO A 268 -8.68 -13.13 -4.03
N ILE A 269 -8.05 -14.23 -3.70
CA ILE A 269 -7.40 -15.17 -4.63
C ILE A 269 -8.34 -15.61 -5.78
N VAL A 270 -9.64 -15.61 -5.51
CA VAL A 270 -10.67 -16.16 -6.41
C VAL A 270 -10.67 -15.47 -7.78
N LEU A 271 -10.57 -14.14 -7.85
CA LEU A 271 -10.66 -13.43 -9.13
C LEU A 271 -9.45 -13.66 -10.04
N PRO A 272 -8.19 -13.51 -9.59
CA PRO A 272 -7.03 -13.85 -10.40
C PRO A 272 -7.04 -15.29 -10.91
N TYR A 273 -7.42 -16.26 -10.07
CA TYR A 273 -7.52 -17.66 -10.49
C TYR A 273 -8.65 -17.91 -11.47
N ALA A 274 -9.84 -17.36 -11.24
CA ALA A 274 -10.95 -17.47 -12.16
C ALA A 274 -10.62 -16.85 -13.52
N ALA A 275 -9.92 -15.70 -13.52
CA ALA A 275 -9.47 -15.04 -14.75
C ALA A 275 -8.42 -15.89 -15.48
N ALA A 276 -7.46 -16.46 -14.76
CA ALA A 276 -6.44 -17.35 -15.34
C ALA A 276 -7.08 -18.64 -15.89
N ALA A 277 -7.95 -19.30 -15.13
CA ALA A 277 -8.67 -20.49 -15.58
C ALA A 277 -9.53 -20.22 -16.82
N TYR A 278 -10.23 -19.08 -16.84
CA TYR A 278 -10.99 -18.65 -18.02
C TYR A 278 -10.08 -18.37 -19.23
N GLY A 279 -8.94 -17.70 -19.00
CA GLY A 279 -7.94 -17.47 -20.04
C GLY A 279 -7.38 -18.77 -20.62
N CYS A 280 -6.98 -19.71 -19.76
CA CYS A 280 -6.52 -21.04 -20.17
C CYS A 280 -7.61 -21.80 -20.96
N TRP A 281 -8.84 -21.82 -20.45
CA TRP A 281 -9.97 -22.44 -21.13
C TRP A 281 -10.19 -21.83 -22.54
N ARG A 282 -10.15 -20.50 -22.66
CA ARG A 282 -10.24 -19.84 -23.98
C ARG A 282 -9.13 -20.24 -24.92
N ILE A 283 -7.88 -20.27 -24.46
CA ILE A 283 -6.72 -20.66 -25.28
C ILE A 283 -6.93 -22.09 -25.80
N VAL A 284 -7.31 -23.02 -24.92
CA VAL A 284 -7.57 -24.43 -25.29
C VAL A 284 -8.71 -24.53 -26.31
N ARG A 285 -9.81 -23.81 -26.08
CA ARG A 285 -10.99 -23.85 -26.96
C ARG A 285 -10.71 -23.23 -28.34
N HIS A 286 -9.91 -22.15 -28.37
CA HIS A 286 -9.55 -21.44 -29.60
C HIS A 286 -8.29 -21.98 -30.29
N ARG A 287 -7.63 -23.00 -29.74
CA ARG A 287 -6.46 -23.65 -30.34
C ARG A 287 -6.74 -24.16 -31.77
N ARG A 288 -8.00 -24.49 -32.06
CA ARG A 288 -8.46 -24.85 -33.39
C ARG A 288 -8.57 -23.67 -34.37
N SER A 289 -8.73 -22.44 -33.89
CA SER A 289 -8.92 -21.25 -34.75
C SER A 289 -7.63 -20.47 -35.02
N LYS A 290 -6.46 -20.90 -34.49
CA LYS A 290 -5.14 -20.24 -34.63
C LYS A 290 -5.13 -18.74 -34.25
N GLN A 291 -6.19 -18.22 -33.61
CA GLN A 291 -6.27 -16.82 -33.20
C GLN A 291 -6.18 -16.72 -31.69
N LEU A 292 -5.12 -16.09 -31.19
CA LEU A 292 -5.02 -15.70 -29.76
C LEU A 292 -6.04 -14.60 -29.45
N PRO A 293 -6.61 -14.59 -28.22
CA PRO A 293 -7.48 -13.50 -27.80
C PRO A 293 -6.67 -12.20 -27.68
N THR A 294 -6.87 -11.28 -28.62
CA THR A 294 -6.15 -10.01 -28.75
C THR A 294 -6.93 -8.83 -28.16
N SER A 295 -7.76 -9.05 -27.14
CA SER A 295 -8.52 -7.96 -26.51
C SER A 295 -7.63 -7.16 -25.56
N PRO A 296 -7.84 -5.84 -25.42
CA PRO A 296 -7.06 -5.02 -24.49
C PRO A 296 -7.22 -5.51 -23.03
N GLN A 297 -8.38 -6.06 -22.65
CA GLN A 297 -8.64 -6.63 -21.33
C GLN A 297 -7.75 -7.84 -21.04
N ALA A 298 -7.59 -8.73 -22.00
CA ALA A 298 -6.71 -9.90 -21.87
C ALA A 298 -5.24 -9.50 -21.80
N CYS A 299 -4.82 -8.51 -22.59
CA CYS A 299 -3.44 -8.01 -22.57
C CYS A 299 -3.10 -7.31 -21.25
N LEU A 300 -4.01 -6.49 -20.71
CA LEU A 300 -3.85 -5.84 -19.41
C LEU A 300 -3.79 -6.86 -18.26
N PHE A 301 -4.62 -7.89 -18.30
CA PHE A 301 -4.58 -8.97 -17.31
C PHE A 301 -3.26 -9.75 -17.36
N ALA A 302 -2.79 -10.13 -18.56
CA ALA A 302 -1.52 -10.82 -18.73
C ALA A 302 -0.34 -9.97 -18.25
N ALA A 303 -0.34 -8.67 -18.60
CA ALA A 303 0.66 -7.71 -18.11
C ALA A 303 0.65 -7.58 -16.58
N ALA A 304 -0.52 -7.57 -15.96
CA ALA A 304 -0.64 -7.49 -14.51
C ALA A 304 0.00 -8.69 -13.80
N ILE A 305 -0.13 -9.90 -14.35
CA ILE A 305 0.56 -11.09 -13.82
C ILE A 305 2.08 -10.92 -13.94
N VAL A 306 2.58 -10.52 -15.11
CA VAL A 306 4.03 -10.36 -15.36
C VAL A 306 4.62 -9.30 -14.41
N VAL A 307 3.98 -8.13 -14.29
CA VAL A 307 4.46 -7.05 -13.44
C VAL A 307 4.43 -7.45 -11.96
N MET A 308 3.40 -8.19 -11.52
CA MET A 308 3.36 -8.70 -10.15
C MET A 308 4.45 -9.74 -9.85
N LEU A 309 4.86 -10.53 -10.83
CA LEU A 309 6.01 -11.45 -10.70
C LEU A 309 7.33 -10.69 -10.57
N ILE A 310 7.45 -9.53 -11.22
CA ILE A 310 8.66 -8.69 -11.18
C ILE A 310 8.69 -7.85 -9.91
N PHE A 311 7.60 -7.16 -9.58
CA PHE A 311 7.51 -6.20 -8.48
C PHE A 311 6.80 -6.75 -7.23
N GLY A 312 6.47 -8.04 -7.18
CA GLY A 312 5.72 -8.68 -6.10
C GLY A 312 6.34 -8.42 -4.73
N LEU A 313 5.86 -7.40 -4.07
CA LEU A 313 6.26 -6.96 -2.74
C LEU A 313 5.47 -7.72 -1.65
N ASN A 314 5.94 -7.67 -0.41
CA ASN A 314 5.28 -8.29 0.74
C ASN A 314 3.91 -7.67 1.08
N ALA A 315 3.61 -6.47 0.57
CA ALA A 315 2.38 -5.75 0.84
C ALA A 315 1.23 -6.17 -0.09
N GLN A 316 -0.01 -6.13 0.41
CA GLN A 316 -1.21 -6.45 -0.38
C GLN A 316 -1.62 -5.35 -1.38
N ARG A 317 -1.19 -4.11 -1.15
CA ARG A 317 -1.55 -2.93 -1.97
C ARG A 317 -1.22 -3.07 -3.46
N PRO A 318 -0.02 -3.56 -3.87
CA PRO A 318 0.32 -3.73 -5.28
C PRO A 318 -0.62 -4.67 -6.06
N TYR A 319 -1.30 -5.60 -5.37
CA TYR A 319 -2.26 -6.51 -6.00
C TYR A 319 -3.55 -5.81 -6.47
N PHE A 320 -3.75 -4.54 -6.14
CA PHE A 320 -4.95 -3.79 -6.53
C PHE A 320 -5.13 -3.72 -8.05
N ALA A 321 -4.06 -3.47 -8.81
CA ALA A 321 -4.09 -3.47 -10.27
C ALA A 321 -4.41 -4.87 -10.83
N LEU A 322 -3.76 -5.93 -10.32
CA LEU A 322 -4.02 -7.30 -10.74
C LEU A 322 -5.47 -7.70 -10.49
N ALA A 323 -6.01 -7.42 -9.32
CA ALA A 323 -7.41 -7.72 -8.98
C ALA A 323 -8.39 -6.97 -9.91
N THR A 324 -8.11 -5.69 -10.19
CA THR A 324 -8.95 -4.89 -11.07
C THR A 324 -8.93 -5.42 -12.51
N PHE A 325 -7.77 -5.76 -13.07
CA PHE A 325 -7.69 -6.30 -14.41
C PHE A 325 -8.25 -7.74 -14.52
N SER A 326 -8.13 -8.53 -13.45
CA SER A 326 -8.80 -9.83 -13.34
C SER A 326 -10.32 -9.67 -13.39
N PHE A 327 -10.86 -8.73 -12.63
CA PHE A 327 -12.29 -8.40 -12.63
C PHE A 327 -12.75 -7.94 -14.02
N ILE A 328 -12.02 -6.99 -14.64
CA ILE A 328 -12.33 -6.49 -15.99
C ILE A 328 -12.37 -7.64 -17.00
N ALA A 329 -11.40 -8.55 -16.96
CA ALA A 329 -11.33 -9.68 -17.90
C ALA A 329 -12.53 -10.63 -17.75
N ILE A 330 -12.90 -11.00 -16.52
CA ILE A 330 -14.04 -11.88 -16.23
C ILE A 330 -15.37 -11.20 -16.61
N ALA A 331 -15.56 -9.95 -16.14
CA ALA A 331 -16.79 -9.23 -16.39
C ALA A 331 -16.99 -8.92 -17.87
N HIS A 332 -15.89 -8.61 -18.61
CA HIS A 332 -15.92 -8.45 -20.07
C HIS A 332 -16.34 -9.75 -20.77
N ALA A 333 -15.82 -10.88 -20.34
CA ALA A 333 -16.21 -12.17 -20.88
C ALA A 333 -17.70 -12.49 -20.67
N ALA A 334 -18.25 -12.13 -19.52
CA ALA A 334 -19.67 -12.31 -19.20
C ALA A 334 -20.57 -11.27 -19.89
N ALA A 335 -20.02 -10.12 -20.31
CA ALA A 335 -20.79 -8.99 -20.79
C ALA A 335 -21.68 -9.30 -22.01
N GLN A 336 -21.22 -10.17 -22.91
CA GLN A 336 -22.02 -10.57 -24.08
C GLN A 336 -23.31 -11.28 -23.66
N THR A 337 -23.21 -12.23 -22.74
CA THR A 337 -24.36 -12.99 -22.19
C THR A 337 -25.30 -12.08 -21.41
N ILE A 338 -24.74 -11.20 -20.55
CA ILE A 338 -25.52 -10.23 -19.76
C ILE A 338 -26.27 -9.24 -20.69
N ASN A 339 -25.61 -8.78 -21.76
CA ASN A 339 -26.21 -7.87 -22.73
C ASN A 339 -27.37 -8.47 -23.50
N SER A 340 -27.31 -9.76 -23.81
CA SER A 340 -28.32 -10.46 -24.64
C SER A 340 -29.56 -10.89 -23.84
N ARG A 341 -29.47 -10.99 -22.49
CA ARG A 341 -30.54 -11.50 -21.63
C ARG A 341 -31.01 -10.44 -20.63
N PRO A 342 -32.12 -9.72 -20.90
CA PRO A 342 -32.60 -8.64 -20.03
C PRO A 342 -32.89 -9.09 -18.58
N ALA A 343 -33.52 -10.25 -18.39
CA ALA A 343 -33.80 -10.80 -17.06
C ALA A 343 -32.52 -11.07 -16.26
N LEU A 344 -31.52 -11.71 -16.89
CA LEU A 344 -30.21 -11.95 -16.27
C LEU A 344 -29.52 -10.65 -15.89
N ARG A 345 -29.56 -9.65 -16.77
CA ARG A 345 -29.00 -8.33 -16.49
C ARG A 345 -29.63 -7.67 -15.28
N HIS A 346 -30.98 -7.69 -15.18
CA HIS A 346 -31.68 -7.14 -14.03
C HIS A 346 -31.33 -7.90 -12.75
N ALA A 347 -31.42 -9.22 -12.76
CA ALA A 347 -31.04 -10.06 -11.62
C ALA A 347 -29.60 -9.83 -11.17
N THR A 348 -28.67 -9.74 -12.12
CA THR A 348 -27.24 -9.43 -11.82
C THR A 348 -27.07 -8.04 -11.21
N THR A 349 -27.82 -7.03 -11.69
CA THR A 349 -27.76 -5.68 -11.11
C THR A 349 -28.24 -5.69 -9.66
N VAL A 350 -29.40 -6.29 -9.39
CA VAL A 350 -29.96 -6.37 -8.04
C VAL A 350 -29.02 -7.15 -7.12
N ALA A 351 -28.55 -8.31 -7.55
CA ALA A 351 -27.62 -9.12 -6.78
C ALA A 351 -26.32 -8.36 -6.45
N ALA A 352 -25.73 -7.67 -7.43
CA ALA A 352 -24.53 -6.88 -7.22
C ALA A 352 -24.74 -5.75 -6.20
N VAL A 353 -25.88 -5.03 -6.30
CA VAL A 353 -26.23 -3.97 -5.33
C VAL A 353 -26.42 -4.56 -3.93
N VAL A 354 -27.19 -5.63 -3.79
CA VAL A 354 -27.43 -6.28 -2.48
C VAL A 354 -26.10 -6.75 -1.86
N LEU A 355 -25.23 -7.39 -2.66
CA LEU A 355 -23.95 -7.89 -2.20
C LEU A 355 -22.98 -6.77 -1.76
N CYS A 356 -23.13 -5.54 -2.26
CA CYS A 356 -22.37 -4.40 -1.76
C CYS A 356 -22.64 -4.11 -0.27
N PHE A 357 -23.84 -4.38 0.21
CA PHE A 357 -24.21 -4.08 1.60
C PHE A 357 -23.80 -5.15 2.60
N VAL A 358 -23.42 -6.35 2.14
CA VAL A 358 -23.01 -7.45 3.03
C VAL A 358 -21.83 -7.08 3.95
N PRO A 359 -20.71 -6.53 3.47
CA PRO A 359 -19.58 -6.17 4.32
C PRO A 359 -19.76 -4.83 5.06
N MET A 360 -20.77 -4.02 4.71
CA MET A 360 -20.92 -2.64 5.18
C MET A 360 -21.05 -2.50 6.70
N PRO A 361 -21.88 -3.29 7.42
CA PRO A 361 -22.01 -3.13 8.87
C PRO A 361 -20.68 -3.35 9.60
N ALA A 362 -19.95 -4.41 9.24
CA ALA A 362 -18.65 -4.72 9.82
C ALA A 362 -17.61 -3.65 9.44
N ALA A 363 -17.59 -3.20 8.19
CA ALA A 363 -16.69 -2.14 7.73
C ALA A 363 -16.92 -0.84 8.50
N ILE A 364 -18.15 -0.37 8.58
CA ILE A 364 -18.51 0.88 9.29
C ILE A 364 -18.15 0.77 10.76
N SER A 365 -18.51 -0.33 11.44
CA SER A 365 -18.17 -0.55 12.85
C SER A 365 -16.67 -0.48 13.09
N SER A 366 -15.87 -1.17 12.28
CA SER A 366 -14.41 -1.15 12.40
C SER A 366 -13.83 0.25 12.12
N MET A 367 -14.34 0.96 11.11
CA MET A 367 -13.88 2.32 10.76
C MET A 367 -14.24 3.35 11.82
N ILE A 368 -15.41 3.25 12.42
CA ILE A 368 -15.81 4.12 13.55
C ILE A 368 -14.88 3.86 14.74
N THR A 369 -14.62 2.60 15.08
CA THR A 369 -13.69 2.25 16.17
C THR A 369 -12.29 2.78 15.88
N ALA A 370 -11.77 2.60 14.65
CA ALA A 370 -10.48 3.13 14.24
C ALA A 370 -10.41 4.66 14.37
N ARG A 371 -11.44 5.36 13.93
CA ARG A 371 -11.53 6.83 14.05
C ARG A 371 -11.50 7.29 15.51
N PHE A 372 -12.30 6.69 16.39
CA PHE A 372 -12.28 7.02 17.82
C PHE A 372 -10.92 6.74 18.44
N THR A 373 -10.25 5.66 18.05
CA THR A 373 -8.89 5.34 18.50
C THR A 373 -7.90 6.41 18.05
N ASP A 374 -7.90 6.81 16.77
CA ASP A 374 -7.02 7.86 16.23
C ASP A 374 -7.26 9.22 16.92
N GLU A 375 -8.53 9.58 17.14
CA GLU A 375 -8.89 10.81 17.85
C GLU A 375 -8.48 10.77 19.34
N ALA A 376 -8.56 9.60 19.98
CA ALA A 376 -8.12 9.42 21.36
C ALA A 376 -6.60 9.55 21.49
N VAL A 377 -5.83 8.95 20.59
CA VAL A 377 -4.37 9.11 20.53
C VAL A 377 -4.00 10.57 20.33
N THR A 378 -4.64 11.24 19.38
CA THR A 378 -4.38 12.67 19.12
C THR A 378 -4.66 13.52 20.36
N ARG A 379 -5.76 13.28 21.06
CA ARG A 379 -6.09 13.98 22.31
C ARG A 379 -5.06 13.67 23.40
N ALA A 380 -4.67 12.42 23.56
CA ALA A 380 -3.68 12.01 24.54
C ALA A 380 -2.32 12.71 24.31
N ILE A 381 -1.84 12.75 23.05
CA ILE A 381 -0.60 13.47 22.72
C ILE A 381 -0.74 14.96 23.04
N LYS A 382 -1.83 15.61 22.65
CA LYS A 382 -2.03 17.06 22.86
C LYS A 382 -2.06 17.43 24.34
N SER A 383 -2.73 16.63 25.17
CA SER A 383 -2.89 16.89 26.61
C SER A 383 -1.67 16.48 27.45
N ALA A 384 -0.79 15.64 26.93
CA ALA A 384 0.38 15.17 27.65
C ALA A 384 1.44 16.26 27.84
N PRO A 385 2.35 16.12 28.81
CA PRO A 385 3.53 16.97 28.96
C PRO A 385 4.43 16.98 27.71
N ALA A 386 5.43 17.89 27.68
CA ALA A 386 6.38 17.98 26.57
C ALA A 386 7.13 16.67 26.34
N GLN A 387 7.44 15.94 27.41
CA GLN A 387 7.97 14.58 27.38
C GLN A 387 6.93 13.64 27.97
N CYS A 388 6.54 12.61 27.23
CA CYS A 388 5.52 11.68 27.71
C CYS A 388 5.70 10.26 27.16
N VAL A 389 5.27 9.31 27.98
CA VAL A 389 5.10 7.92 27.59
C VAL A 389 3.60 7.61 27.57
N LEU A 390 3.11 7.04 26.50
CA LEU A 390 1.71 6.74 26.28
C LEU A 390 1.53 5.26 25.95
N PRO A 391 0.39 4.66 26.28
CA PRO A 391 0.07 3.33 25.80
C PRO A 391 -0.17 3.36 24.30
N ALA A 392 0.38 2.39 23.58
CA ALA A 392 0.02 2.19 22.20
C ALA A 392 -1.47 1.79 22.09
N PRO A 393 -2.20 2.32 21.12
CA PRO A 393 -3.60 1.99 20.97
C PRO A 393 -3.77 0.53 20.55
N SER A 394 -4.84 -0.09 21.02
CA SER A 394 -5.25 -1.42 20.57
C SER A 394 -5.76 -1.37 19.14
N ALA A 395 -5.41 -2.38 18.34
CA ALA A 395 -5.93 -2.51 17.00
C ALA A 395 -7.47 -2.64 17.01
N PRO A 396 -8.18 -1.93 16.12
CA PRO A 396 -9.59 -2.16 15.91
C PRO A 396 -9.81 -3.59 15.38
N LYS A 397 -11.05 -4.06 15.38
CA LYS A 397 -11.37 -5.35 14.74
C LYS A 397 -10.84 -5.36 13.31
N PRO A 398 -10.14 -6.42 12.89
CA PRO A 398 -9.58 -6.51 11.54
C PRO A 398 -10.65 -6.27 10.47
N SER A 399 -10.36 -5.36 9.55
CA SER A 399 -11.24 -5.03 8.43
C SER A 399 -10.43 -4.61 7.23
N ARG A 400 -10.82 -5.05 6.04
CA ARG A 400 -10.20 -4.62 4.78
C ARG A 400 -10.31 -3.12 4.53
N PHE A 401 -11.25 -2.44 5.21
CA PHE A 401 -11.50 -1.00 5.11
C PHE A 401 -10.73 -0.16 6.12
N VAL A 402 -9.97 -0.80 7.01
CA VAL A 402 -9.12 -0.16 8.01
C VAL A 402 -7.68 -0.59 7.75
N MET A 403 -6.76 0.35 7.90
CA MET A 403 -5.33 0.09 7.94
C MET A 403 -4.99 -0.39 9.35
N ASP A 404 -5.17 -1.68 9.63
CA ASP A 404 -5.07 -2.26 10.97
C ASP A 404 -3.63 -2.51 11.43
N ASN A 405 -2.71 -2.70 10.50
CA ASN A 405 -1.29 -2.93 10.77
C ASN A 405 -0.55 -1.75 11.43
N ILE A 406 -1.16 -0.56 11.48
CA ILE A 406 -0.57 0.61 12.12
C ILE A 406 -0.86 0.72 13.62
N TYR A 407 -1.81 -0.05 14.16
CA TYR A 407 -2.21 0.04 15.57
C TYR A 407 -1.30 -0.84 16.44
N ASN A 408 -0.04 -0.47 16.52
CA ASN A 408 0.96 -1.09 17.38
C ASN A 408 2.01 -0.06 17.80
N SER A 409 2.71 -0.34 18.88
CA SER A 409 3.69 0.56 19.45
C SER A 409 4.85 0.89 18.51
N ALA A 410 5.36 -0.10 17.76
CA ALA A 410 6.47 0.10 16.84
C ALA A 410 6.11 1.07 15.71
N HIS A 411 4.89 0.95 15.15
CA HIS A 411 4.41 1.88 14.13
C HIS A 411 4.27 3.31 14.70
N TYR A 412 3.58 3.47 15.83
CA TYR A 412 3.43 4.80 16.43
C TYR A 412 4.76 5.42 16.83
N HIS A 413 5.71 4.61 17.28
CA HIS A 413 7.04 5.08 17.59
C HIS A 413 7.81 5.53 16.33
N SER A 414 7.66 4.85 15.20
CA SER A 414 8.31 5.25 13.94
C SER A 414 7.83 6.62 13.41
N TYR A 415 6.66 7.09 13.87
CA TYR A 415 6.13 8.42 13.57
C TYR A 415 6.24 9.41 14.74
N ALA A 416 6.87 9.04 15.85
CA ALA A 416 6.89 9.86 17.06
C ALA A 416 7.55 11.22 16.85
N GLU A 417 8.62 11.31 16.03
CA GLU A 417 9.27 12.56 15.64
C GLU A 417 8.29 13.54 14.95
N PHE A 418 7.49 13.01 14.04
CA PHE A 418 6.48 13.79 13.34
C PHE A 418 5.35 14.24 14.27
N TYR A 419 4.95 13.40 15.22
CA TYR A 419 4.01 13.78 16.27
C TYR A 419 4.59 14.86 17.17
N CYS A 420 5.89 14.75 17.54
CA CYS A 420 6.58 15.78 18.31
C CYS A 420 6.57 17.13 17.57
N ALA A 421 6.96 17.15 16.31
CA ALA A 421 6.97 18.35 15.50
C ALA A 421 5.56 18.93 15.28
N LEU A 422 4.54 18.08 15.06
CA LEU A 422 3.16 18.50 14.82
C LEU A 422 2.48 19.07 16.06
N TYR A 423 2.78 18.54 17.25
CA TYR A 423 2.10 18.90 18.49
C TYR A 423 2.98 19.65 19.50
N GLY A 424 4.18 20.09 19.11
CA GLY A 424 5.09 20.86 19.95
C GLY A 424 5.59 20.08 21.18
N LYS A 425 5.85 18.77 21.00
CA LYS A 425 6.42 17.91 22.03
C LYS A 425 7.92 17.74 21.85
N SER A 426 8.64 17.54 22.93
CA SER A 426 10.08 17.24 22.87
C SER A 426 10.35 15.73 22.75
N ASN A 427 9.47 14.90 23.32
CA ASN A 427 9.54 13.44 23.19
C ASN A 427 8.17 12.79 23.43
N VAL A 428 7.78 11.87 22.55
CA VAL A 428 6.60 11.01 22.70
C VAL A 428 7.01 9.56 22.48
N CYS A 429 6.84 8.72 23.49
CA CYS A 429 7.10 7.28 23.40
C CYS A 429 5.78 6.51 23.52
N PHE A 430 5.59 5.49 22.69
CA PHE A 430 4.43 4.60 22.75
C PHE A 430 4.85 3.20 23.17
N LEU A 431 4.37 2.76 24.32
CA LEU A 431 4.64 1.40 24.82
C LEU A 431 3.48 0.46 24.52
N PRO A 432 3.72 -0.84 24.27
CA PRO A 432 2.68 -1.86 24.34
C PRO A 432 1.90 -1.75 25.64
N SER A 433 0.60 -1.97 25.61
CA SER A 433 -0.28 -1.71 26.76
C SER A 433 0.11 -2.48 28.02
N ASP A 434 0.61 -3.70 27.86
CA ASP A 434 1.12 -4.56 28.93
C ASP A 434 2.44 -4.04 29.53
N ILE A 435 3.35 -3.54 28.68
CA ILE A 435 4.59 -2.88 29.14
C ILE A 435 4.25 -1.52 29.78
N TYR A 436 3.30 -0.78 29.24
CA TYR A 436 2.86 0.48 29.81
C TYR A 436 2.27 0.30 31.24
N ALA A 437 1.49 -0.75 31.44
CA ALA A 437 0.97 -1.08 32.77
C ALA A 437 2.10 -1.36 33.77
N ARG A 438 3.17 -2.03 33.37
CA ARG A 438 4.36 -2.22 34.20
C ARG A 438 5.16 -0.92 34.37
N TYR A 439 5.30 -0.12 33.32
CA TYR A 439 5.98 1.17 33.37
C TYR A 439 5.34 2.13 34.40
N THR A 440 4.03 2.10 34.53
CA THR A 440 3.28 2.93 35.50
C THR A 440 3.17 2.30 36.90
N SER A 441 3.60 1.04 37.04
CA SER A 441 3.62 0.35 38.34
C SER A 441 4.81 0.81 39.18
N PRO A 442 4.68 0.83 40.52
CA PRO A 442 5.81 1.06 41.42
C PRO A 442 6.83 -0.10 41.43
N THR A 443 6.45 -1.27 40.90
CA THR A 443 7.29 -2.46 40.81
C THR A 443 8.33 -2.30 39.69
N PRO A 444 9.60 -2.71 39.89
CA PRO A 444 10.60 -2.68 38.84
C PRO A 444 10.15 -3.43 37.57
N LEU A 445 10.46 -2.91 36.38
CA LEU A 445 10.01 -3.45 35.10
C LEU A 445 10.34 -4.95 34.91
N LEU A 446 11.52 -5.37 35.39
CA LEU A 446 12.03 -6.74 35.27
C LEU A 446 11.79 -7.61 36.51
N HIS A 447 10.90 -7.20 37.43
CA HIS A 447 10.73 -7.86 38.73
C HIS A 447 10.49 -9.39 38.66
N ASP A 448 9.73 -9.82 37.67
CA ASP A 448 9.39 -11.24 37.43
C ASP A 448 9.85 -11.72 36.04
N ALA A 449 10.81 -11.01 35.44
CA ALA A 449 11.31 -11.32 34.12
C ALA A 449 12.15 -12.60 34.13
N VAL A 450 11.99 -13.41 33.10
CA VAL A 450 12.81 -14.60 32.87
C VAL A 450 13.95 -14.23 31.94
N GLN A 451 15.18 -14.39 32.39
CA GLN A 451 16.33 -14.19 31.52
C GLN A 451 16.34 -15.27 30.41
N LEU A 452 16.44 -14.82 29.19
CA LEU A 452 16.53 -15.71 28.04
C LEU A 452 17.97 -16.25 27.91
N PRO A 453 18.15 -17.46 27.34
CA PRO A 453 19.45 -18.10 27.18
C PRO A 453 20.28 -17.48 26.04
N TYR A 454 20.48 -16.17 26.12
CA TYR A 454 21.34 -15.42 25.19
C TYR A 454 22.46 -14.75 25.98
N ASP A 455 23.69 -14.85 25.43
CA ASP A 455 24.83 -14.11 25.88
C ASP A 455 25.15 -12.98 24.91
N SER A 456 25.57 -11.87 25.44
CA SER A 456 26.05 -10.74 24.65
C SER A 456 27.55 -10.66 24.71
N SER A 457 28.17 -10.55 23.54
CA SER A 457 29.61 -10.21 23.46
C SER A 457 29.87 -8.75 23.85
N ASP A 458 28.82 -7.96 24.07
CA ASP A 458 28.93 -6.55 24.36
C ASP A 458 28.48 -6.27 25.80
N THR A 459 29.33 -5.64 26.58
CA THR A 459 29.03 -5.18 27.95
C THR A 459 27.93 -4.13 28.01
N ALA A 460 27.57 -3.53 26.87
CA ALA A 460 26.53 -2.51 26.77
C ALA A 460 25.09 -3.09 26.79
N ALA A 461 24.93 -4.41 26.57
CA ALA A 461 23.63 -5.09 26.60
C ALA A 461 23.77 -6.50 27.20
N PRO A 462 23.82 -6.63 28.52
CA PRO A 462 24.29 -7.85 29.22
C PRO A 462 23.34 -9.04 29.11
N ALA A 463 22.02 -8.84 28.88
CA ALA A 463 21.05 -9.95 28.82
C ALA A 463 19.74 -9.54 28.14
N ALA A 464 19.02 -10.54 27.63
CA ALA A 464 17.66 -10.39 27.12
C ALA A 464 16.67 -11.05 28.10
N TYR A 465 15.50 -10.44 28.27
CA TYR A 465 14.49 -10.88 29.21
C TYR A 465 13.13 -11.05 28.56
N ALA A 466 12.46 -12.15 28.86
CA ALA A 466 11.03 -12.32 28.58
C ALA A 466 10.21 -11.90 29.81
N LEU A 467 9.21 -11.09 29.59
CA LEU A 467 8.27 -10.70 30.65
C LEU A 467 7.08 -11.68 30.67
N PRO A 468 6.66 -12.19 31.83
CA PRO A 468 5.47 -13.01 31.93
C PRO A 468 4.23 -12.28 31.36
N ASN A 469 3.47 -12.99 30.53
CA ASN A 469 2.25 -12.48 29.87
C ASN A 469 2.45 -11.31 28.89
N VAL A 470 3.69 -10.99 28.51
CA VAL A 470 4.01 -9.94 27.53
C VAL A 470 4.61 -10.58 26.28
N GLN A 471 4.04 -10.26 25.14
CA GLN A 471 4.58 -10.74 23.85
C GLN A 471 5.74 -9.84 23.35
N ALA A 472 6.75 -9.68 24.18
CA ALA A 472 7.94 -8.91 23.85
C ALA A 472 9.17 -9.44 24.60
N THR A 473 10.33 -9.19 24.04
CA THR A 473 11.63 -9.38 24.69
C THR A 473 12.20 -8.02 25.04
N ILE A 474 12.68 -7.86 26.25
CA ILE A 474 13.24 -6.61 26.77
C ILE A 474 14.75 -6.78 26.93
N VAL A 475 15.52 -5.81 26.43
CA VAL A 475 16.97 -5.79 26.54
C VAL A 475 17.39 -4.48 27.21
N PRO A 476 17.92 -4.51 28.45
CA PRO A 476 18.55 -3.34 29.04
C PRO A 476 19.79 -2.95 28.21
N ILE A 477 19.96 -1.67 27.96
CA ILE A 477 21.11 -1.15 27.23
C ILE A 477 21.77 -0.02 27.99
N SER A 478 23.07 0.19 27.72
CA SER A 478 23.79 1.33 28.29
C SER A 478 23.22 2.64 27.74
N PRO A 479 22.99 3.66 28.60
CA PRO A 479 22.55 4.98 28.16
C PRO A 479 23.49 5.63 27.12
N GLN A 480 24.75 5.26 27.09
CA GLN A 480 25.75 5.78 26.15
C GLN A 480 25.41 5.46 24.69
N LEU A 481 24.72 4.35 24.41
CA LEU A 481 24.27 3.96 23.09
C LEU A 481 23.09 4.82 22.57
N THR A 482 22.48 5.62 23.43
CA THR A 482 21.29 6.41 23.10
C THR A 482 21.58 7.91 22.97
N THR A 483 22.81 8.37 23.21
CA THR A 483 23.17 9.79 23.35
C THR A 483 23.47 10.52 22.04
N THR A 484 23.60 9.82 20.92
CA THR A 484 23.93 10.42 19.62
C THR A 484 22.70 10.53 18.73
N GLY A 485 21.86 11.54 18.91
CA GLY A 485 20.72 11.78 18.02
C GLY A 485 19.59 12.53 18.68
N PHE A 486 18.52 12.72 17.95
CA PHE A 486 17.27 13.33 18.44
C PHE A 486 16.82 12.61 19.71
N ALA A 487 16.65 13.34 20.79
CA ALA A 487 16.39 12.77 22.11
C ALA A 487 15.23 11.75 22.07
N GLY A 488 15.55 10.48 22.16
CA GLY A 488 14.57 9.40 22.27
C GLY A 488 14.33 8.54 21.04
N MET A 489 14.94 8.81 19.88
CA MET A 489 14.63 8.09 18.65
C MET A 489 15.84 7.45 17.99
N HIS A 490 16.23 6.28 18.48
CA HIS A 490 17.05 5.36 17.71
C HIS A 490 16.16 4.25 17.15
N ILE A 491 16.19 4.07 15.83
CA ILE A 491 15.59 2.90 15.20
C ILE A 491 16.65 1.80 15.22
N ALA A 492 16.42 0.75 15.95
CA ALA A 492 17.24 -0.45 15.87
C ALA A 492 16.58 -1.44 14.90
N ASN A 493 17.32 -1.87 13.90
CA ASN A 493 16.94 -2.99 13.06
C ASN A 493 17.38 -4.29 13.73
N VAL A 494 16.54 -5.30 13.70
CA VAL A 494 16.85 -6.62 14.25
C VAL A 494 17.00 -7.61 13.10
N GLU A 495 18.13 -8.29 13.03
CA GLU A 495 18.32 -9.45 12.17
C GLU A 495 18.39 -10.71 13.03
N ALA A 496 17.51 -11.66 12.75
CA ALA A 496 17.52 -12.97 13.37
C ALA A 496 18.14 -14.01 12.43
N ARG A 497 19.01 -14.87 12.94
CA ARG A 497 19.67 -15.94 12.17
C ARG A 497 19.37 -17.30 12.79
N CYS A 498 19.10 -18.27 11.91
CA CYS A 498 18.97 -19.69 12.24
C CYS A 498 20.07 -20.47 11.56
N THR A 499 20.71 -21.38 12.27
CA THR A 499 21.78 -22.27 11.74
C THR A 499 21.21 -23.43 10.94
N SER A 500 20.04 -23.94 11.28
CA SER A 500 19.42 -25.08 10.59
C SER A 500 18.86 -24.71 9.21
N ARG A 501 19.35 -25.37 8.15
CA ARG A 501 18.80 -25.23 6.79
C ARG A 501 17.29 -25.51 6.70
N TRP A 502 16.81 -26.48 7.47
CA TRP A 502 15.39 -26.85 7.51
C TRP A 502 14.54 -25.75 8.16
N GLN A 503 15.03 -25.16 9.22
CA GLN A 503 14.40 -24.02 9.88
C GLN A 503 14.39 -22.78 8.97
N GLN A 504 15.50 -22.49 8.26
CA GLN A 504 15.53 -21.44 7.24
C GLN A 504 14.48 -21.64 6.16
N ILE A 505 14.30 -22.87 5.66
CA ILE A 505 13.26 -23.22 4.67
C ILE A 505 11.86 -23.05 5.30
N LYS A 506 11.64 -23.53 6.51
CA LYS A 506 10.36 -23.42 7.23
C LYS A 506 10.01 -21.95 7.47
N MET A 507 10.95 -21.15 7.95
CA MET A 507 10.76 -19.71 8.16
C MET A 507 10.58 -18.94 6.85
N PHE A 508 11.23 -19.37 5.76
CA PHE A 508 11.02 -18.84 4.42
C PHE A 508 9.60 -19.08 3.91
N PHE A 509 9.10 -20.31 4.06
CA PHE A 509 7.75 -20.68 3.61
C PHE A 509 6.63 -20.15 4.50
N TYR A 510 6.84 -20.00 5.80
CA TYR A 510 5.85 -19.52 6.76
C TYR A 510 5.92 -18.03 7.06
N GLY A 511 6.85 -17.29 6.44
CA GLY A 511 6.95 -15.83 6.53
C GLY A 511 7.52 -15.29 7.85
N SER A 512 7.84 -16.15 8.81
CA SER A 512 8.30 -15.75 10.14
C SER A 512 9.66 -15.04 10.14
N LEU A 513 10.53 -15.23 9.13
CA LEU A 513 11.76 -14.45 8.96
C LEU A 513 11.49 -13.00 8.53
N SER A 514 10.37 -12.72 7.85
CA SER A 514 10.04 -11.36 7.46
C SER A 514 9.68 -10.49 8.66
N ASP A 515 9.14 -11.08 9.72
CA ASP A 515 8.74 -10.36 10.91
C ASP A 515 9.95 -9.81 11.70
N TYR A 516 11.13 -10.46 11.60
CA TYR A 516 12.35 -9.98 12.22
C TYR A 516 13.20 -9.05 11.35
N ARG A 517 13.10 -9.14 10.02
CA ARG A 517 13.94 -8.34 9.10
C ARG A 517 13.58 -6.87 9.00
N ASN A 518 12.33 -6.52 9.32
CA ASN A 518 11.80 -5.17 9.26
C ASN A 518 11.22 -4.71 10.60
N TYR A 519 11.63 -5.33 11.69
CA TYR A 519 11.15 -4.93 13.00
C TYR A 519 11.92 -3.69 13.45
N TYR A 520 11.25 -2.56 13.44
CA TYR A 520 11.74 -1.36 14.09
C TYR A 520 11.58 -1.55 15.59
N THR A 521 12.69 -1.71 16.30
CA THR A 521 12.67 -1.64 17.75
C THR A 521 12.93 -0.21 18.19
N TYR A 522 12.50 0.12 19.36
CA TYR A 522 12.66 1.44 19.97
C TYR A 522 13.06 1.26 21.43
N HIS A 523 13.58 2.31 22.01
CA HIS A 523 13.98 2.31 23.40
C HIS A 523 13.14 3.27 24.21
N PHE A 524 13.06 3.01 25.52
CA PHE A 524 12.49 3.91 26.52
C PHE A 524 13.32 3.82 27.80
N THR A 525 13.26 4.87 28.63
CA THR A 525 13.96 4.91 29.91
C THR A 525 12.96 4.79 31.04
N HIS A 526 13.22 3.90 31.99
CA HIS A 526 12.44 3.71 33.19
C HIS A 526 13.38 3.58 34.40
N GLN A 527 13.16 4.39 35.44
CA GLN A 527 13.96 4.39 36.67
C GLN A 527 15.49 4.43 36.43
N GLY A 528 15.93 5.25 35.45
CA GLY A 528 17.34 5.43 35.10
C GLY A 528 17.94 4.34 34.20
N THR A 529 17.20 3.29 33.89
CA THR A 529 17.65 2.23 32.96
C THR A 529 16.95 2.39 31.61
N THR A 530 17.72 2.27 30.53
CA THR A 530 17.20 2.29 29.17
C THR A 530 16.97 0.87 28.67
N TYR A 531 15.82 0.65 28.05
CA TYR A 531 15.39 -0.66 27.58
C TYR A 531 15.05 -0.62 26.09
N LEU A 532 15.49 -1.65 25.35
CA LEU A 532 14.98 -1.95 23.99
C LEU A 532 13.82 -2.94 24.09
N ILE A 533 12.82 -2.75 23.24
CA ILE A 533 11.72 -3.69 23.06
C ILE A 533 11.93 -4.43 21.75
N LEU A 534 12.06 -5.73 21.83
CA LEU A 534 12.15 -6.64 20.69
C LEU A 534 10.88 -7.49 20.58
N PRO A 535 10.58 -8.06 19.40
CA PRO A 535 9.54 -9.08 19.30
C PRO A 535 9.87 -10.27 20.19
N PRO A 536 8.87 -11.12 20.51
CA PRO A 536 9.12 -12.36 21.21
C PRO A 536 10.17 -13.19 20.46
N VAL A 537 11.26 -13.53 21.12
CA VAL A 537 12.33 -14.31 20.51
C VAL A 537 11.92 -15.78 20.49
N SER A 538 11.78 -16.35 19.29
CA SER A 538 11.50 -17.77 19.12
C SER A 538 12.66 -18.63 19.62
N PRO A 539 12.38 -19.79 20.25
CA PRO A 539 13.42 -20.77 20.61
C PRO A 539 14.28 -21.24 19.44
N ASP A 540 13.82 -21.08 18.21
CA ASP A 540 14.52 -21.49 16.99
C ASP A 540 15.55 -20.45 16.50
N ILE A 541 15.70 -19.31 17.18
CA ILE A 541 16.63 -18.25 16.80
C ILE A 541 17.93 -18.43 17.59
N ASP A 542 19.03 -18.54 16.85
CA ASP A 542 20.37 -18.78 17.45
C ASP A 542 21.14 -17.48 17.68
N ARG A 543 20.86 -16.45 16.86
CA ARG A 543 21.55 -15.17 16.93
C ARG A 543 20.61 -14.02 16.58
N ILE A 544 20.72 -12.93 17.32
CA ILE A 544 20.00 -11.67 17.09
C ILE A 544 21.05 -10.57 16.99
N ASP A 545 21.12 -9.91 15.84
CA ASP A 545 21.92 -8.71 15.63
C ASP A 545 21.01 -7.49 15.70
N ILE A 546 21.29 -6.57 16.60
CA ILE A 546 20.55 -5.33 16.82
C ILE A 546 21.44 -4.19 16.34
N PHE A 547 21.03 -3.55 15.24
CA PHE A 547 21.74 -2.42 14.66
C PHE A 547 21.12 -1.12 15.16
N ILE A 548 21.82 -0.44 16.06
CA ILE A 548 21.42 0.87 16.58
C ILE A 548 21.94 1.92 15.61
N LYS A 549 21.03 2.54 14.85
CA LYS A 549 21.38 3.62 13.92
C LYS A 549 20.89 4.96 14.47
N PRO A 550 21.69 6.02 14.42
CA PRO A 550 21.15 7.35 14.59
C PRO A 550 20.10 7.59 13.50
N HIS A 551 18.98 8.22 13.86
CA HIS A 551 17.87 8.38 12.94
C HIS A 551 18.26 9.19 11.68
N ARG A 552 19.23 10.09 11.79
CA ARG A 552 19.81 10.87 10.66
C ARG A 552 21.19 11.42 11.00
N PRO A 553 22.09 11.49 10.03
CA PRO A 553 21.98 11.03 8.64
C PRO A 553 22.08 9.50 8.52
N ALA A 554 21.41 8.94 7.52
CA ALA A 554 21.37 7.49 7.26
C ALA A 554 22.78 6.87 6.97
N SER A 555 23.79 7.71 6.75
CA SER A 555 25.20 7.34 6.52
C SER A 555 26.02 7.19 7.79
N ALA A 556 25.48 7.54 8.97
CA ALA A 556 26.22 7.39 10.21
C ALA A 556 26.47 5.90 10.54
N PRO A 557 27.63 5.55 11.11
CA PRO A 557 27.92 4.18 11.52
C PRO A 557 26.88 3.71 12.55
N SER A 558 26.51 2.44 12.46
CA SER A 558 25.60 1.81 13.41
C SER A 558 26.39 1.05 14.47
N ASP A 559 26.02 1.25 15.73
CA ASP A 559 26.46 0.35 16.78
C ASP A 559 25.68 -0.96 16.65
N THR A 560 26.36 -2.09 16.82
CA THR A 560 25.75 -3.42 16.68
C THR A 560 25.85 -4.15 18.02
N ILE A 561 24.71 -4.55 18.56
CA ILE A 561 24.63 -5.46 19.70
C ILE A 561 24.32 -6.85 19.17
N THR A 562 25.14 -7.82 19.47
CA THR A 562 24.90 -9.21 19.10
C THR A 562 24.52 -10.03 20.34
N LEU A 563 23.36 -10.66 20.29
CA LEU A 563 22.89 -11.65 21.24
C LEU A 563 23.01 -13.03 20.62
N THR A 564 23.84 -13.90 21.20
CA THR A 564 24.02 -15.28 20.73
C THR A 564 23.41 -16.25 21.74
N ARG A 565 22.65 -17.21 21.24
CA ARG A 565 22.03 -18.22 22.09
C ARG A 565 23.11 -19.09 22.77
N LEU A 566 22.99 -19.23 24.05
CA LEU A 566 23.79 -20.20 24.81
C LEU A 566 23.35 -21.60 24.38
N THR A 567 24.19 -22.29 23.62
CA THR A 567 24.00 -23.72 23.37
C THR A 567 24.17 -24.43 24.70
N GLY A 568 23.05 -24.93 25.24
CA GLY A 568 23.08 -25.66 26.53
C GLY A 568 24.11 -26.77 26.48
N LYS A 569 24.91 -26.82 27.56
CA LYS A 569 25.68 -28.02 27.91
C LYS A 569 24.77 -29.16 28.29
#